data_97b78dc04d7e2eb5ec7c18381fee9286
#
_entry.id   97b78dc04d7e2eb5ec7c18381fee9286
#
_cell.length_a   1.000
_cell.length_b   1.000
_cell.length_c   1.000
_cell.angle_alpha   90.00
_cell.angle_beta   90.00
_cell.angle_gamma   90.00
#
_symmetry.space_group_name_H-M   'P 1'
#
loop_
_entity.id
_entity.type
_entity.pdbx_description
1 polymer ?
#
loop_
_entity_poly.entity_id
_entity_poly.type
_entity_poly.pdbx_seq_one_letter_code
_entity_poly.pdbx_strand_id
1 'polypeptide(L)'
;MKTVLFILLDRYADWEAAPLASVINRQPGWRVQTVSPAGSPVRSLGGFTTVPEGALPAQLPPDCAGVVLIGGLSWRTEAAGAAEAPVRDAAARGIVIGAICDATVFLGRIGLLNDMPHTGNLLPDLQDYAGNGYSGSLFYRNENVVRSGRLV
;
A
#
# COMPACT_ATOMS: atom_id res chain seq x y z
N MET A 1 5.36 20.09 -6.90
CA MET A 1 4.53 19.00 -7.50
C MET A 1 4.21 18.03 -6.37
N LYS A 2 2.98 17.52 -6.29
CA LYS A 2 2.61 16.52 -5.28
C LYS A 2 2.91 15.13 -5.82
N THR A 3 3.62 14.33 -5.05
CA THR A 3 4.01 12.98 -5.44
C THR A 3 3.20 11.95 -4.66
N VAL A 4 2.67 10.95 -5.37
CA VAL A 4 2.06 9.76 -4.77
C VAL A 4 3.00 8.58 -5.04
N LEU A 5 3.52 7.98 -3.98
CA LEU A 5 4.39 6.81 -4.08
C LEU A 5 3.55 5.54 -4.24
N PHE A 6 3.81 4.78 -5.29
CA PHE A 6 3.26 3.45 -5.47
C PHE A 6 4.31 2.42 -5.05
N ILE A 7 4.04 1.71 -3.97
CA ILE A 7 4.92 0.64 -3.49
C ILE A 7 4.59 -0.64 -4.25
N LEU A 8 5.56 -1.11 -5.02
CA LEU A 8 5.47 -2.32 -5.80
C LEU A 8 6.38 -3.39 -5.18
N LEU A 9 5.79 -4.47 -4.74
CA LEU A 9 6.53 -5.70 -4.41
C LEU A 9 6.53 -6.63 -5.62
N ASP A 10 7.43 -7.60 -5.65
CA ASP A 10 7.36 -8.63 -6.69
C ASP A 10 6.00 -9.34 -6.66
N ARG A 11 5.47 -9.74 -7.81
CA ARG A 11 4.14 -10.31 -7.99
C ARG A 11 3.00 -9.34 -7.60
N TYR A 12 3.20 -8.04 -7.85
CA TYR A 12 2.15 -7.04 -7.67
C TYR A 12 1.03 -7.18 -8.72
N ALA A 13 -0.15 -6.69 -8.40
CA ALA A 13 -1.33 -6.68 -9.28
C ALA A 13 -1.29 -5.46 -10.21
N ASP A 14 -0.92 -5.66 -11.47
CA ASP A 14 -0.81 -4.58 -12.46
C ASP A 14 -2.14 -3.90 -12.77
N TRP A 15 -3.25 -4.63 -12.72
CA TRP A 15 -4.60 -4.07 -12.91
C TRP A 15 -5.06 -3.14 -11.79
N GLU A 16 -4.41 -3.15 -10.63
CA GLU A 16 -4.70 -2.19 -9.55
C GLU A 16 -3.90 -0.89 -9.71
N ALA A 17 -2.64 -1.00 -10.12
CA ALA A 17 -1.75 0.14 -10.27
C ALA A 17 -2.12 1.04 -11.44
N ALA A 18 -2.34 0.46 -12.63
CA ALA A 18 -2.43 1.21 -13.88
C ALA A 18 -3.62 2.19 -13.94
N PRO A 19 -4.86 1.82 -13.57
CA PRO A 19 -5.99 2.74 -13.58
C PRO A 19 -5.78 3.93 -12.63
N LEU A 20 -5.34 3.65 -11.40
CA LEU A 20 -5.13 4.69 -10.39
C LEU A 20 -3.99 5.65 -10.79
N ALA A 21 -2.87 5.11 -11.29
CA ALA A 21 -1.76 5.91 -11.80
C ALA A 21 -2.21 6.84 -12.93
N SER A 22 -3.03 6.32 -13.86
CA SER A 22 -3.57 7.09 -14.98
C SER A 22 -4.42 8.28 -14.52
N VAL A 23 -5.25 8.09 -13.50
CA VAL A 23 -6.09 9.16 -12.94
C VAL A 23 -5.24 10.21 -12.26
N ILE A 24 -4.29 9.81 -11.42
CA ILE A 24 -3.44 10.74 -10.66
C ILE A 24 -2.56 11.56 -11.61
N ASN A 25 -1.90 10.91 -12.58
CA ASN A 25 -0.99 11.61 -13.51
C ASN A 25 -1.69 12.59 -14.47
N ARG A 26 -3.01 12.47 -14.63
CA ARG A 26 -3.82 13.44 -15.40
C ARG A 26 -4.18 14.70 -14.62
N GLN A 27 -3.94 14.71 -13.29
CA GLN A 27 -4.22 15.89 -12.48
C GLN A 27 -3.06 16.90 -12.55
N PRO A 28 -3.29 18.17 -12.89
CA PRO A 28 -2.24 19.17 -12.88
C PRO A 28 -1.54 19.26 -11.52
N GLY A 29 -0.22 19.21 -11.52
CA GLY A 29 0.59 19.33 -10.30
C GLY A 29 0.72 18.04 -9.48
N TRP A 30 0.23 16.91 -9.99
CA TRP A 30 0.37 15.59 -9.37
C TRP A 30 1.21 14.65 -10.24
N ARG A 31 1.89 13.72 -9.62
CA ARG A 31 2.57 12.61 -10.28
C ARG A 31 2.53 11.35 -9.43
N VAL A 32 2.55 10.22 -10.07
CA VAL A 32 2.87 8.93 -9.45
C VAL A 32 4.36 8.68 -9.61
N GLN A 33 4.96 8.13 -8.58
CA GLN A 33 6.33 7.61 -8.59
C GLN A 33 6.29 6.17 -8.09
N THR A 34 6.83 5.25 -8.88
CA THR A 34 6.92 3.84 -8.50
C THR A 34 8.20 3.57 -7.73
N VAL A 35 8.07 2.81 -6.65
CA VAL A 35 9.21 2.39 -5.80
C VAL A 35 9.11 0.90 -5.47
N SER A 36 10.26 0.25 -5.31
CA SER A 36 10.35 -1.12 -4.80
C SER A 36 11.36 -1.19 -3.66
N PRO A 37 11.43 -2.26 -2.85
CA PRO A 37 12.29 -2.32 -1.67
C PRO A 37 13.72 -1.86 -1.90
N ALA A 38 14.37 -2.35 -2.97
CA ALA A 38 15.74 -2.01 -3.31
C ALA A 38 15.88 -1.15 -4.57
N GLY A 39 14.76 -0.66 -5.14
CA GLY A 39 14.77 0.01 -6.45
C GLY A 39 14.99 -0.95 -7.62
N SER A 40 15.05 -2.24 -7.36
CA SER A 40 15.23 -3.28 -8.38
C SER A 40 13.94 -3.52 -9.16
N PRO A 41 14.04 -3.94 -10.43
CA PRO A 41 12.88 -4.34 -11.21
C PRO A 41 12.04 -5.40 -10.49
N VAL A 42 10.73 -5.26 -10.60
CA VAL A 42 9.73 -6.20 -10.05
C VAL A 42 8.86 -6.74 -11.18
N ARG A 43 8.37 -7.96 -11.01
CA ARG A 43 7.50 -8.60 -11.98
C ARG A 43 6.07 -8.64 -11.45
N SER A 44 5.10 -8.24 -12.30
CA SER A 44 3.68 -8.29 -11.95
C SER A 44 3.10 -9.70 -12.05
N LEU A 45 1.87 -9.86 -11.55
CA LEU A 45 1.08 -11.09 -11.74
C LEU A 45 0.73 -11.31 -13.22
N GLY A 46 0.54 -10.24 -13.99
CA GLY A 46 0.34 -10.31 -15.44
C GLY A 46 1.61 -10.61 -16.25
N GLY A 47 2.77 -10.71 -15.57
CA GLY A 47 4.04 -11.06 -16.22
C GLY A 47 4.84 -9.87 -16.75
N PHE A 48 4.37 -8.64 -16.56
CA PHE A 48 5.13 -7.43 -16.95
C PHE A 48 6.28 -7.18 -15.99
N THR A 49 7.41 -6.74 -16.53
CA THR A 49 8.54 -6.26 -15.74
C THR A 49 8.47 -4.75 -15.62
N THR A 50 8.36 -4.25 -14.40
CA THR A 50 8.40 -2.81 -14.10
C THR A 50 9.75 -2.46 -13.50
N VAL A 51 10.40 -1.46 -14.08
CA VAL A 51 11.58 -0.82 -13.53
C VAL A 51 11.08 0.36 -12.69
N PRO A 52 11.14 0.31 -11.35
CA PRO A 52 10.69 1.40 -10.51
C PRO A 52 11.62 2.62 -10.64
N GLU A 53 11.09 3.80 -10.34
CA GLU A 53 11.87 5.05 -10.40
C GLU A 53 12.89 5.15 -9.26
N GLY A 54 12.75 4.33 -8.21
CA GLY A 54 13.71 4.32 -7.11
C GLY A 54 13.46 3.25 -6.07
N ALA A 55 14.36 3.24 -5.08
CA ALA A 55 14.20 2.42 -3.89
C ALA A 55 13.16 3.03 -2.95
N LEU A 56 12.56 2.17 -2.13
CA LEU A 56 11.63 2.58 -1.08
C LEU A 56 12.38 3.40 -0.01
N PRO A 57 12.04 4.68 0.20
CA PRO A 57 12.74 5.50 1.16
C PRO A 57 12.30 5.18 2.59
N ALA A 58 13.21 5.19 3.56
CA ALA A 58 12.86 5.03 4.97
C ALA A 58 12.04 6.22 5.50
N GLN A 59 12.29 7.42 4.98
CA GLN A 59 11.53 8.64 5.25
C GLN A 59 10.99 9.20 3.93
N LEU A 60 9.72 9.55 3.92
CA LEU A 60 9.06 10.06 2.73
C LEU A 60 9.55 11.48 2.37
N PRO A 61 9.71 11.78 1.08
CA PRO A 61 10.10 13.11 0.65
C PRO A 61 9.06 14.17 1.05
N PRO A 62 9.48 15.46 1.15
CA PRO A 62 8.59 16.55 1.60
C PRO A 62 7.37 16.77 0.71
N ASP A 63 7.47 16.47 -0.58
CA ASP A 63 6.40 16.61 -1.55
C ASP A 63 5.48 15.37 -1.64
N CYS A 64 5.73 14.35 -0.83
CA CYS A 64 4.89 13.15 -0.77
C CYS A 64 3.51 13.49 -0.20
N ALA A 65 2.49 13.30 -1.02
CA ALA A 65 1.09 13.57 -0.67
C ALA A 65 0.28 12.29 -0.44
N GLY A 66 0.81 11.14 -0.83
CA GLY A 66 0.18 9.85 -0.63
C GLY A 66 1.14 8.69 -0.83
N VAL A 67 0.84 7.58 -0.18
CA VAL A 67 1.50 6.29 -0.36
C VAL A 67 0.43 5.27 -0.70
N VAL A 68 0.59 4.53 -1.77
CA VAL A 68 -0.34 3.48 -2.18
C VAL A 68 0.41 2.15 -2.23
N LEU A 69 -0.05 1.21 -1.43
CA LEU A 69 0.42 -0.16 -1.40
C LEU A 69 -0.38 -0.93 -2.45
N ILE A 70 0.25 -1.22 -3.58
CA ILE A 70 -0.37 -1.98 -4.66
C ILE A 70 -0.42 -3.45 -4.25
N GLY A 71 -1.59 -4.06 -4.33
CA GLY A 71 -1.81 -5.44 -3.92
C GLY A 71 -0.96 -6.44 -4.69
N GLY A 72 -1.01 -7.67 -4.25
CA GLY A 72 -0.25 -8.78 -4.80
C GLY A 72 0.20 -9.76 -3.71
N LEU A 73 0.72 -10.90 -4.13
CA LEU A 73 0.93 -12.03 -3.24
C LEU A 73 2.10 -11.85 -2.25
N SER A 74 3.04 -10.95 -2.55
CA SER A 74 4.23 -10.75 -1.70
C SER A 74 3.94 -9.98 -0.40
N TRP A 75 2.76 -9.37 -0.27
CA TRP A 75 2.35 -8.72 0.97
C TRP A 75 2.16 -9.70 2.15
N ARG A 76 1.96 -10.98 1.86
CA ARG A 76 1.87 -12.05 2.89
C ARG A 76 3.24 -12.57 3.34
N THR A 77 4.33 -12.11 2.71
CA THR A 77 5.70 -12.60 2.96
C THR A 77 6.54 -11.59 3.73
N GLU A 78 7.75 -11.99 4.10
CA GLU A 78 8.75 -11.12 4.77
C GLU A 78 9.16 -9.91 3.92
N ALA A 79 9.03 -9.99 2.59
CA ALA A 79 9.35 -8.88 1.69
C ALA A 79 8.53 -7.61 1.99
N ALA A 80 7.31 -7.76 2.54
CA ALA A 80 6.47 -6.66 2.96
C ALA A 80 7.10 -5.80 4.07
N GLY A 81 7.99 -6.36 4.88
CA GLY A 81 8.66 -5.64 5.98
C GLY A 81 9.42 -4.40 5.52
N ALA A 82 9.91 -4.38 4.29
CA ALA A 82 10.58 -3.21 3.72
C ALA A 82 9.67 -1.96 3.65
N ALA A 83 8.35 -2.15 3.60
CA ALA A 83 7.38 -1.05 3.54
C ALA A 83 7.04 -0.45 4.92
N GLU A 84 7.48 -1.05 6.03
CA GLU A 84 7.03 -0.63 7.36
C GLU A 84 7.47 0.80 7.71
N ALA A 85 8.73 1.12 7.53
CA ALA A 85 9.26 2.45 7.87
C ALA A 85 8.54 3.58 7.12
N PRO A 86 8.43 3.57 5.77
CA PRO A 86 7.74 4.63 5.05
C PRO A 86 6.23 4.68 5.32
N VAL A 87 5.58 3.56 5.59
CA VAL A 87 4.15 3.54 5.94
C VAL A 87 3.92 4.14 7.33
N ARG A 88 4.78 3.84 8.30
CA ARG A 88 4.72 4.48 9.63
C ARG A 88 5.04 5.97 9.56
N ASP A 89 5.99 6.40 8.72
CA ASP A 89 6.27 7.81 8.49
C ASP A 89 5.05 8.52 7.87
N ALA A 90 4.38 7.89 6.89
CA ALA A 90 3.13 8.40 6.32
C ALA A 90 2.04 8.58 7.38
N ALA A 91 1.83 7.57 8.22
CA ALA A 91 0.83 7.61 9.30
C ALA A 91 1.13 8.73 10.29
N ALA A 92 2.38 8.84 10.76
CA ALA A 92 2.81 9.86 11.72
C ALA A 92 2.67 11.29 11.16
N ARG A 93 2.88 11.48 9.86
CA ARG A 93 2.77 12.78 9.19
C ARG A 93 1.39 13.10 8.66
N GLY A 94 0.40 12.21 8.83
CA GLY A 94 -0.95 12.38 8.31
C GLY A 94 -1.01 12.40 6.78
N ILE A 95 -0.08 11.73 6.11
CA ILE A 95 -0.08 11.51 4.66
C ILE A 95 -1.11 10.42 4.33
N VAL A 96 -1.80 10.55 3.20
CA VAL A 96 -2.79 9.56 2.77
C VAL A 96 -2.11 8.21 2.51
N ILE A 97 -2.68 7.15 3.09
CA ILE A 97 -2.26 5.76 2.85
C ILE A 97 -3.40 5.03 2.16
N GLY A 98 -3.14 4.51 0.96
CA GLY A 98 -4.03 3.59 0.27
C GLY A 98 -3.47 2.18 0.31
N ALA A 99 -4.30 1.18 0.59
CA ALA A 99 -3.91 -0.22 0.52
C ALA A 99 -4.95 -1.03 -0.23
N ILE A 100 -4.51 -1.83 -1.19
CA ILE A 100 -5.39 -2.58 -2.06
C ILE A 100 -5.14 -4.08 -1.86
N CYS A 101 -6.22 -4.87 -1.79
CA CYS A 101 -6.15 -6.32 -1.78
C CYS A 101 -5.27 -6.84 -0.62
N ASP A 102 -4.29 -7.70 -0.88
CA ASP A 102 -3.41 -8.29 0.15
C ASP A 102 -2.49 -7.27 0.86
N ALA A 103 -2.35 -6.06 0.34
CA ALA A 103 -1.63 -5.00 1.05
C ALA A 103 -2.32 -4.62 2.38
N THR A 104 -3.62 -4.84 2.51
CA THR A 104 -4.35 -4.64 3.78
C THR A 104 -3.89 -5.61 4.87
N VAL A 105 -3.47 -6.82 4.51
CA VAL A 105 -2.87 -7.79 5.45
C VAL A 105 -1.62 -7.20 6.12
N PHE A 106 -0.78 -6.55 5.34
CA PHE A 106 0.40 -5.89 5.88
C PHE A 106 0.04 -4.75 6.84
N LEU A 107 -0.94 -3.90 6.51
CA LEU A 107 -1.42 -2.86 7.43
C LEU A 107 -1.98 -3.44 8.72
N GLY A 108 -2.70 -4.56 8.64
CA GLY A 108 -3.16 -5.31 9.81
C GLY A 108 -1.98 -5.81 10.66
N ARG A 109 -0.97 -6.41 10.03
CA ARG A 109 0.23 -6.94 10.69
C ARG A 109 0.97 -5.89 11.50
N ILE A 110 1.08 -4.66 10.98
CA ILE A 110 1.72 -3.55 11.68
C ILE A 110 0.79 -2.76 12.61
N GLY A 111 -0.47 -3.23 12.79
CA GLY A 111 -1.43 -2.71 13.74
C GLY A 111 -2.20 -1.45 13.32
N LEU A 112 -2.06 -0.99 12.07
CA LEU A 112 -2.72 0.24 11.60
C LEU A 112 -4.23 0.10 11.35
N LEU A 113 -4.78 -1.11 11.44
CA LEU A 113 -6.21 -1.38 11.24
C LEU A 113 -6.94 -1.68 12.57
N ASN A 114 -6.28 -1.58 13.71
CA ASN A 114 -6.80 -2.12 14.97
C ASN A 114 -7.93 -1.31 15.59
N ASP A 115 -8.00 -0.01 15.32
CA ASP A 115 -8.91 0.93 15.99
C ASP A 115 -9.72 1.81 15.02
N MET A 116 -9.79 1.44 13.77
CA MET A 116 -10.48 2.23 12.75
C MET A 116 -11.24 1.37 11.73
N PRO A 117 -12.36 1.87 11.17
CA PRO A 117 -13.06 1.21 10.08
C PRO A 117 -12.12 0.93 8.90
N HIS A 118 -12.17 -0.29 8.38
CA HIS A 118 -11.36 -0.74 7.25
C HIS A 118 -12.03 -1.90 6.53
N THR A 119 -11.49 -2.24 5.37
CA THR A 119 -11.85 -3.42 4.59
C THR A 119 -10.59 -4.17 4.15
N GLY A 120 -10.75 -5.22 3.42
CA GLY A 120 -9.70 -6.06 2.83
C GLY A 120 -10.36 -7.11 1.95
N ASN A 121 -9.61 -8.08 1.46
CA ASN A 121 -10.18 -9.15 0.65
C ASN A 121 -11.25 -9.91 1.43
N LEU A 122 -10.87 -10.49 2.56
CA LEU A 122 -11.76 -11.20 3.48
C LEU A 122 -11.27 -11.02 4.92
N LEU A 123 -12.20 -10.94 5.89
CA LEU A 123 -11.82 -10.89 7.30
C LEU A 123 -10.98 -12.09 7.76
N PRO A 124 -11.29 -13.34 7.38
CA PRO A 124 -10.42 -14.47 7.70
C PRO A 124 -8.97 -14.31 7.20
N ASP A 125 -8.77 -13.78 5.99
CA ASP A 125 -7.42 -13.51 5.47
C ASP A 125 -6.64 -12.52 6.34
N LEU A 126 -7.31 -11.45 6.79
CA LEU A 126 -6.70 -10.50 7.72
C LEU A 126 -6.31 -11.16 9.03
N GLN A 127 -7.20 -11.99 9.60
CA GLN A 127 -6.93 -12.70 10.85
C GLN A 127 -5.78 -13.70 10.72
N ASP A 128 -5.76 -14.47 9.64
CA ASP A 128 -4.79 -15.54 9.44
C ASP A 128 -3.40 -14.99 9.07
N TYR A 129 -3.34 -14.05 8.12
CA TYR A 129 -2.06 -13.59 7.56
C TYR A 129 -1.47 -12.36 8.26
N ALA A 130 -2.28 -11.52 8.87
CA ALA A 130 -1.76 -10.43 9.71
C ALA A 130 -1.32 -10.93 11.11
N GLY A 131 -1.87 -12.06 11.54
CA GLY A 131 -1.48 -12.71 12.80
C GLY A 131 -1.73 -11.83 14.03
N ASN A 132 -0.87 -11.95 15.03
CA ASN A 132 -1.03 -11.28 16.33
C ASN A 132 -0.98 -9.74 16.26
N GLY A 133 -0.53 -9.15 15.17
CA GLY A 133 -0.56 -7.71 14.97
C GLY A 133 -1.97 -7.14 14.74
N TYR A 134 -2.91 -7.99 14.32
CA TYR A 134 -4.26 -7.57 13.96
C TYR A 134 -5.27 -7.91 15.05
N SER A 135 -5.89 -6.88 15.59
CA SER A 135 -6.99 -6.97 16.56
C SER A 135 -8.25 -6.19 16.14
N GLY A 136 -8.27 -5.71 14.89
CA GLY A 136 -9.28 -4.79 14.38
C GLY A 136 -10.57 -5.42 13.85
N SER A 137 -10.85 -6.71 14.13
CA SER A 137 -11.98 -7.44 13.53
C SER A 137 -13.34 -6.76 13.74
N LEU A 138 -13.54 -6.07 14.87
CA LEU A 138 -14.78 -5.34 15.15
C LEU A 138 -15.00 -4.12 14.24
N PHE A 139 -13.94 -3.60 13.66
CA PHE A 139 -13.97 -2.44 12.75
C PHE A 139 -14.01 -2.85 11.28
N TYR A 140 -13.89 -4.13 10.98
CA TYR A 140 -13.95 -4.63 9.60
C TYR A 140 -15.32 -4.35 8.97
N ARG A 141 -15.31 -3.87 7.73
CA ARG A 141 -16.48 -3.62 6.90
C ARG A 141 -16.39 -4.46 5.63
N ASN A 142 -17.42 -5.22 5.33
CA ASN A 142 -17.52 -5.95 4.08
C ASN A 142 -18.02 -5.01 2.96
N GLU A 143 -17.15 -4.08 2.57
CA GLU A 143 -17.41 -3.04 1.58
C GLU A 143 -16.26 -3.02 0.56
N ASN A 144 -16.54 -2.56 -0.65
CA ASN A 144 -15.52 -2.48 -1.70
C ASN A 144 -14.41 -1.47 -1.39
N VAL A 145 -14.75 -0.40 -0.68
CA VAL A 145 -13.83 0.65 -0.27
C VAL A 145 -14.27 1.20 1.07
N VAL A 146 -13.34 1.35 1.99
CA VAL A 146 -13.55 2.04 3.27
C VAL A 146 -12.51 3.13 3.42
N ARG A 147 -12.96 4.33 3.76
CA ARG A 147 -12.09 5.44 4.11
C ARG A 147 -12.24 5.77 5.59
N SER A 148 -11.13 5.80 6.30
CA SER A 148 -11.05 6.23 7.70
C SER A 148 -9.94 7.26 7.86
N GLY A 149 -10.33 8.54 7.98
CA GLY A 149 -9.37 9.65 8.04
C GLY A 149 -8.49 9.72 6.78
N ARG A 150 -7.22 9.37 6.93
CA ARG A 150 -6.20 9.35 5.87
C ARG A 150 -5.92 7.96 5.32
N LEU A 151 -6.54 6.93 5.86
CA LEU A 151 -6.44 5.57 5.35
C LEU A 151 -7.60 5.28 4.39
N VAL A 152 -7.29 4.63 3.26
CA VAL A 152 -8.24 4.17 2.24
C VAL A 152 -7.91 2.74 1.83
#